data_e5fe590ae8d71494c4ab46896c82272a
#
_entry.id   e5fe590ae8d71494c4ab46896c82272a
#
_cell.length_a   1.000
_cell.length_b   1.000
_cell.length_c   1.000
_cell.angle_alpha   90.00
_cell.angle_beta   90.00
_cell.angle_gamma   90.00
#
_symmetry.space_group_name_H-M   'P 1'
#
loop_
_entity.id
_entity.type
_entity.pdbx_description
1 polymer ?
#
loop_
_entity_poly.entity_id
_entity_poly.type
_entity_poly.pdbx_seq_one_letter_code
_entity_poly.pdbx_strand_id
1 'polypeptide(L)'
;VSDGRMGVAASSNGFVAKNIRFLGKASHAGGFPEKGVNALNAAQLALAAINAQRETFRDDDCVRVHPIITKGGDLVNIVPAEVTMETYVRGKTPEAILDASAKVDRALRGAAIAMGCQVEIETVPGNLPLRNNSRLTDLFKDSAGKVLGEDEYRDYPHSGGSTDAGDLSQIMPVLHPMMTGASGAHHQINWLISDHDAGYVAPARTLAMMAVDLLADGAAEAKA
;
A
#
# COMPACT_ATOMS: atom_id res chain seq x y z
N VAL A 1 6.31 6.75 -8.90
CA VAL A 1 6.89 6.86 -10.24
C VAL A 1 8.26 7.48 -10.06
N SER A 2 9.31 6.74 -10.39
CA SER A 2 10.66 7.29 -10.48
C SER A 2 10.69 8.27 -11.66
N ASP A 3 11.31 9.42 -11.48
CA ASP A 3 11.60 10.36 -12.58
C ASP A 3 12.77 9.89 -13.46
N GLY A 4 13.10 8.62 -13.38
CA GLY A 4 14.22 7.99 -14.08
C GLY A 4 15.55 8.10 -13.37
N ARG A 5 15.60 8.63 -12.15
CA ARG A 5 16.82 8.75 -11.35
C ARG A 5 16.86 7.74 -10.21
N MET A 6 18.07 7.39 -9.80
CA MET A 6 18.31 6.53 -8.65
C MET A 6 18.13 7.30 -7.35
N GLY A 7 17.63 6.64 -6.30
CA GLY A 7 17.47 7.32 -5.01
C GLY A 7 16.84 6.48 -3.92
N VAL A 8 16.57 7.11 -2.79
CA VAL A 8 15.94 6.49 -1.62
C VAL A 8 14.75 7.33 -1.18
N ALA A 9 13.61 6.69 -0.95
CA ALA A 9 12.48 7.35 -0.30
C ALA A 9 12.75 7.46 1.22
N ALA A 10 12.39 8.57 1.82
CA ALA A 10 12.54 8.78 3.26
C ALA A 10 11.85 7.67 4.08
N SER A 11 10.68 7.24 3.62
CA SER A 11 9.89 6.14 4.20
C SER A 11 8.78 5.73 3.24
N SER A 12 8.04 4.65 3.54
CA SER A 12 6.82 4.30 2.82
C SER A 12 5.71 3.84 3.75
N ASN A 13 4.47 3.86 3.26
CA ASN A 13 3.33 3.37 4.02
C ASN A 13 3.45 1.87 4.35
N GLY A 14 2.91 1.51 5.50
CA GLY A 14 2.43 0.16 5.77
C GLY A 14 0.94 0.03 5.47
N PHE A 15 0.36 -1.16 5.69
CA PHE A 15 -1.07 -1.38 5.51
C PHE A 15 -1.61 -2.56 6.31
N VAL A 16 -2.93 -2.59 6.47
CA VAL A 16 -3.72 -3.79 6.76
C VAL A 16 -4.68 -4.04 5.60
N ALA A 17 -4.95 -5.29 5.28
CA ALA A 17 -5.97 -5.68 4.32
C ALA A 17 -7.30 -5.94 5.04
N LYS A 18 -8.41 -5.69 4.36
CA LYS A 18 -9.75 -6.03 4.84
C LYS A 18 -10.50 -6.81 3.79
N ASN A 19 -11.01 -7.98 4.18
CA ASN A 19 -11.99 -8.77 3.45
C ASN A 19 -13.36 -8.53 4.08
N ILE A 20 -14.33 -8.10 3.30
CA ILE A 20 -15.62 -7.63 3.78
C ILE A 20 -16.74 -8.40 3.06
N ARG A 21 -17.73 -8.90 3.82
CA ARG A 21 -18.94 -9.53 3.29
C ARG A 21 -20.16 -8.84 3.87
N PHE A 22 -20.99 -8.27 3.01
CA PHE A 22 -22.33 -7.82 3.39
C PHE A 22 -23.31 -8.95 3.12
N LEU A 23 -24.12 -9.28 4.12
CA LEU A 23 -25.11 -10.34 4.09
C LEU A 23 -26.51 -9.73 4.26
N GLY A 24 -27.30 -9.85 3.22
CA GLY A 24 -28.68 -9.40 3.14
C GLY A 24 -29.64 -10.58 2.95
N LYS A 25 -30.70 -10.37 2.14
CA LYS A 25 -31.72 -11.37 1.86
C LYS A 25 -32.18 -11.24 0.42
N ALA A 26 -32.14 -12.35 -0.33
CA ALA A 26 -32.64 -12.39 -1.69
C ALA A 26 -34.16 -12.20 -1.75
N SER A 27 -34.61 -11.56 -2.81
CA SER A 27 -36.03 -11.49 -3.22
C SER A 27 -36.11 -11.19 -4.70
N HIS A 28 -37.30 -11.37 -5.31
CA HIS A 28 -37.55 -10.98 -6.69
C HIS A 28 -37.56 -9.44 -6.80
N ALA A 29 -36.58 -8.86 -7.48
CA ALA A 29 -36.36 -7.42 -7.49
C ALA A 29 -37.51 -6.61 -8.10
N GLY A 30 -38.23 -7.19 -9.09
CA GLY A 30 -39.38 -6.54 -9.73
C GLY A 30 -40.70 -6.86 -9.09
N GLY A 31 -40.86 -8.04 -8.42
CA GLY A 31 -42.15 -8.51 -7.89
C GLY A 31 -42.32 -8.25 -6.40
N PHE A 32 -41.31 -8.45 -5.61
CA PHE A 32 -41.38 -8.39 -4.14
C PHE A 32 -40.09 -7.80 -3.54
N PRO A 33 -39.64 -6.62 -3.98
CA PRO A 33 -38.39 -6.03 -3.48
C PRO A 33 -38.40 -5.78 -1.97
N GLU A 34 -39.58 -5.49 -1.39
CA GLU A 34 -39.80 -5.24 0.04
C GLU A 34 -39.52 -6.45 0.95
N LYS A 35 -39.45 -7.65 0.37
CA LYS A 35 -39.13 -8.89 1.10
C LYS A 35 -37.65 -9.19 1.14
N GLY A 36 -36.85 -8.42 0.39
CA GLY A 36 -35.40 -8.51 0.32
C GLY A 36 -34.69 -7.56 1.26
N VAL A 37 -33.39 -7.80 1.47
CA VAL A 37 -32.44 -6.86 2.10
C VAL A 37 -31.23 -6.75 1.17
N ASN A 38 -31.02 -5.58 0.60
CA ASN A 38 -30.07 -5.39 -0.50
C ASN A 38 -28.64 -5.16 0.02
N ALA A 39 -27.81 -6.19 -0.07
CA ALA A 39 -26.40 -6.13 0.34
C ALA A 39 -25.57 -5.19 -0.56
N LEU A 40 -25.96 -5.00 -1.84
CA LEU A 40 -25.24 -4.09 -2.74
C LEU A 40 -25.46 -2.62 -2.33
N ASN A 41 -26.67 -2.26 -1.90
CA ASN A 41 -26.93 -0.92 -1.40
C ASN A 41 -26.17 -0.65 -0.09
N ALA A 42 -26.02 -1.66 0.77
CA ALA A 42 -25.16 -1.55 1.96
C ALA A 42 -23.69 -1.29 1.60
N ALA A 43 -23.17 -2.04 0.63
CA ALA A 43 -21.80 -1.84 0.14
C ALA A 43 -21.61 -0.44 -0.49
N GLN A 44 -22.59 0.02 -1.29
CA GLN A 44 -22.55 1.36 -1.87
C GLN A 44 -22.56 2.47 -0.80
N LEU A 45 -23.42 2.34 0.21
CA LEU A 45 -23.45 3.27 1.34
C LEU A 45 -22.15 3.24 2.13
N ALA A 46 -21.54 2.07 2.31
CA ALA A 46 -20.23 1.93 2.95
C ALA A 46 -19.12 2.66 2.18
N LEU A 47 -19.11 2.57 0.84
CA LEU A 47 -18.16 3.35 0.02
C LEU A 47 -18.32 4.85 0.24
N ALA A 48 -19.56 5.35 0.28
CA ALA A 48 -19.85 6.76 0.56
C ALA A 48 -19.40 7.17 1.97
N ALA A 49 -19.68 6.33 2.98
CA ALA A 49 -19.29 6.57 4.36
C ALA A 49 -17.76 6.55 4.55
N ILE A 50 -17.04 5.63 3.89
CA ILE A 50 -15.57 5.62 3.87
C ILE A 50 -15.02 6.91 3.23
N ASN A 51 -15.61 7.36 2.12
CA ASN A 51 -15.21 8.62 1.49
C ASN A 51 -15.43 9.83 2.40
N ALA A 52 -16.53 9.88 3.15
CA ALA A 52 -16.81 10.95 4.10
C ALA A 52 -15.79 10.98 5.27
N GLN A 53 -15.17 9.85 5.61
CA GLN A 53 -14.12 9.82 6.64
C GLN A 53 -12.80 10.49 6.21
N ARG A 54 -12.59 10.75 4.92
CA ARG A 54 -11.31 11.30 4.41
C ARG A 54 -10.95 12.64 5.04
N GLU A 55 -11.93 13.47 5.33
CA GLU A 55 -11.74 14.76 6.00
C GLU A 55 -11.31 14.64 7.47
N THR A 56 -11.39 13.44 8.04
CA THR A 56 -11.00 13.15 9.42
C THR A 56 -9.60 12.56 9.55
N PHE A 57 -8.92 12.29 8.45
CA PHE A 57 -7.52 11.84 8.44
C PHE A 57 -6.59 13.06 8.47
N ARG A 58 -5.51 12.95 9.24
CA ARG A 58 -4.46 13.97 9.24
C ARG A 58 -3.66 13.87 7.95
N ASP A 59 -3.29 14.99 7.38
CA ASP A 59 -2.49 15.03 6.14
C ASP A 59 -1.14 14.33 6.30
N ASP A 60 -0.48 14.52 7.45
CA ASP A 60 0.81 13.92 7.78
C ASP A 60 0.78 12.38 7.90
N ASP A 61 -0.38 11.80 8.13
CA ASP A 61 -0.56 10.36 8.27
C ASP A 61 -0.52 9.61 6.92
N CYS A 62 -0.61 10.35 5.82
CA CYS A 62 -0.57 9.82 4.45
C CYS A 62 -1.54 8.66 4.20
N VAL A 63 -2.72 8.71 4.84
CA VAL A 63 -3.72 7.62 4.77
C VAL A 63 -4.22 7.42 3.35
N ARG A 64 -4.31 6.15 2.93
CA ARG A 64 -4.91 5.74 1.64
C ARG A 64 -5.84 4.56 1.88
N VAL A 65 -7.09 4.70 1.41
CA VAL A 65 -8.11 3.63 1.43
C VAL A 65 -8.72 3.54 0.04
N HIS A 66 -8.59 2.39 -0.61
CA HIS A 66 -9.07 2.15 -1.98
C HIS A 66 -9.87 0.85 -2.02
N PRO A 67 -11.16 0.87 -1.63
CA PRO A 67 -12.01 -0.31 -1.67
C PRO A 67 -12.43 -0.65 -3.10
N ILE A 68 -12.55 -1.96 -3.37
CA ILE A 68 -13.16 -2.52 -4.56
C ILE A 68 -14.30 -3.46 -4.17
N ILE A 69 -15.33 -3.54 -5.01
CA ILE A 69 -16.35 -4.59 -4.91
C ILE A 69 -15.87 -5.76 -5.77
N THR A 70 -15.65 -6.91 -5.15
CA THR A 70 -15.18 -8.13 -5.83
C THR A 70 -16.34 -8.99 -6.31
N LYS A 71 -17.51 -8.92 -5.65
CA LYS A 71 -18.77 -9.52 -6.08
C LYS A 71 -19.93 -8.59 -5.72
N GLY A 72 -20.73 -8.16 -6.70
CA GLY A 72 -21.84 -7.20 -6.53
C GLY A 72 -23.26 -7.80 -6.61
N GLY A 73 -23.39 -9.12 -6.72
CA GLY A 73 -24.66 -9.84 -6.91
C GLY A 73 -24.53 -10.89 -8.00
N ASP A 74 -25.63 -11.61 -8.30
CA ASP A 74 -25.63 -12.73 -9.25
C ASP A 74 -26.48 -12.42 -10.51
N LEU A 75 -27.73 -11.94 -10.35
CA LEU A 75 -28.64 -11.64 -11.45
C LEU A 75 -29.37 -10.32 -11.20
N VAL A 76 -29.71 -9.59 -12.27
CA VAL A 76 -30.37 -8.27 -12.19
C VAL A 76 -31.80 -8.31 -11.65
N ASN A 77 -32.48 -9.46 -11.73
CA ASN A 77 -33.81 -9.66 -11.24
C ASN A 77 -33.92 -10.21 -9.81
N ILE A 78 -32.77 -10.36 -9.14
CA ILE A 78 -32.66 -10.82 -7.74
C ILE A 78 -32.04 -9.69 -6.90
N VAL A 79 -32.65 -9.35 -5.78
CA VAL A 79 -32.06 -8.48 -4.76
C VAL A 79 -30.77 -9.15 -4.25
N PRO A 80 -29.58 -8.52 -4.36
CA PRO A 80 -28.34 -9.13 -3.95
C PRO A 80 -28.32 -9.48 -2.45
N ALA A 81 -28.18 -10.77 -2.14
CA ALA A 81 -28.13 -11.26 -0.77
C ALA A 81 -26.72 -11.30 -0.20
N GLU A 82 -25.70 -11.30 -1.06
CA GLU A 82 -24.29 -11.31 -0.65
C GLU A 82 -23.47 -10.42 -1.58
N VAL A 83 -22.68 -9.54 -0.98
CA VAL A 83 -21.72 -8.69 -1.68
C VAL A 83 -20.40 -8.73 -0.96
N THR A 84 -19.32 -8.92 -1.72
CA THR A 84 -17.97 -8.92 -1.17
C THR A 84 -17.16 -7.70 -1.63
N MET A 85 -16.33 -7.20 -0.74
CA MET A 85 -15.44 -6.08 -0.99
C MET A 85 -14.05 -6.38 -0.40
N GLU A 86 -13.04 -5.75 -0.99
CA GLU A 86 -11.68 -5.78 -0.48
C GLU A 86 -11.10 -4.37 -0.44
N THR A 87 -10.23 -4.10 0.52
CA THR A 87 -9.47 -2.84 0.58
C THR A 87 -8.20 -3.00 1.37
N TYR A 88 -7.20 -2.17 1.02
CA TYR A 88 -6.08 -1.88 1.91
C TYR A 88 -6.34 -0.57 2.64
N VAL A 89 -6.02 -0.55 3.93
CA VAL A 89 -5.95 0.66 4.75
C VAL A 89 -4.48 0.94 5.00
N ARG A 90 -3.96 1.96 4.34
CA ARG A 90 -2.54 2.33 4.37
C ARG A 90 -2.33 3.57 5.22
N GLY A 91 -1.17 3.66 5.86
CA GLY A 91 -0.75 4.83 6.62
C GLY A 91 0.75 4.87 6.85
N LYS A 92 1.23 6.06 7.20
CA LYS A 92 2.66 6.33 7.41
C LYS A 92 3.20 5.71 8.70
N THR A 93 2.35 5.50 9.68
CA THR A 93 2.70 4.89 10.98
C THR A 93 1.70 3.81 11.36
N PRO A 94 2.06 2.85 12.23
CA PRO A 94 1.12 1.87 12.75
C PRO A 94 -0.11 2.51 13.40
N GLU A 95 0.07 3.60 14.14
CA GLU A 95 -1.02 4.32 14.81
C GLU A 95 -1.99 4.92 13.78
N ALA A 96 -1.49 5.51 12.68
CA ALA A 96 -2.30 6.04 11.59
C ALA A 96 -3.09 4.93 10.89
N ILE A 97 -2.48 3.75 10.69
CA ILE A 97 -3.15 2.58 10.11
C ILE A 97 -4.28 2.10 11.01
N LEU A 98 -4.04 2.00 12.34
CA LEU A 98 -5.04 1.53 13.30
C LEU A 98 -6.21 2.51 13.43
N ASP A 99 -5.96 3.82 13.50
CA ASP A 99 -7.00 4.84 13.53
C ASP A 99 -7.86 4.80 12.25
N ALA A 100 -7.22 4.79 11.09
CA ALA A 100 -7.91 4.70 9.81
C ALA A 100 -8.70 3.39 9.67
N SER A 101 -8.14 2.26 10.11
CA SER A 101 -8.80 0.95 10.13
C SER A 101 -10.07 0.97 10.98
N ALA A 102 -10.01 1.55 12.18
CA ALA A 102 -11.18 1.67 13.06
C ALA A 102 -12.28 2.56 12.45
N LYS A 103 -11.90 3.65 11.76
CA LYS A 103 -12.85 4.52 11.04
C LYS A 103 -13.51 3.80 9.87
N VAL A 104 -12.75 3.01 9.11
CA VAL A 104 -13.28 2.17 8.01
C VAL A 104 -14.26 1.14 8.58
N ASP A 105 -13.91 0.43 9.65
CA ASP A 105 -14.82 -0.56 10.27
C ASP A 105 -16.13 0.07 10.74
N ARG A 106 -16.06 1.26 11.33
CA ARG A 106 -17.26 2.00 11.76
C ARG A 106 -18.14 2.38 10.57
N ALA A 107 -17.56 2.80 9.44
CA ALA A 107 -18.29 3.12 8.23
C ALA A 107 -18.99 1.88 7.65
N LEU A 108 -18.32 0.73 7.59
CA LEU A 108 -18.86 -0.54 7.13
C LEU A 108 -20.03 -1.02 8.01
N ARG A 109 -19.85 -1.00 9.33
CA ARG A 109 -20.90 -1.40 10.29
C ARG A 109 -22.08 -0.45 10.26
N GLY A 110 -21.85 0.86 10.16
CA GLY A 110 -22.90 1.87 10.04
C GLY A 110 -23.76 1.68 8.80
N ALA A 111 -23.14 1.40 7.66
CA ALA A 111 -23.84 1.11 6.41
C ALA A 111 -24.67 -0.18 6.48
N ALA A 112 -24.13 -1.23 7.10
CA ALA A 112 -24.88 -2.48 7.29
C ALA A 112 -26.11 -2.26 8.16
N ILE A 113 -25.99 -1.55 9.28
CA ILE A 113 -27.11 -1.21 10.19
C ILE A 113 -28.16 -0.40 9.44
N ALA A 114 -27.76 0.63 8.69
CA ALA A 114 -28.68 1.50 7.95
C ALA A 114 -29.52 0.75 6.91
N MET A 115 -28.97 -0.32 6.32
CA MET A 115 -29.62 -1.12 5.29
C MET A 115 -30.26 -2.42 5.82
N GLY A 116 -30.15 -2.70 7.13
CA GLY A 116 -30.65 -3.93 7.74
C GLY A 116 -29.85 -5.19 7.34
N CYS A 117 -28.60 -5.02 6.89
CA CYS A 117 -27.70 -6.10 6.55
C CYS A 117 -26.84 -6.51 7.76
N GLN A 118 -26.28 -7.72 7.70
CA GLN A 118 -25.12 -8.09 8.51
C GLN A 118 -23.84 -7.76 7.74
N VAL A 119 -22.75 -7.53 8.45
CA VAL A 119 -21.41 -7.36 7.86
C VAL A 119 -20.38 -8.17 8.63
N GLU A 120 -19.61 -8.94 7.88
CA GLU A 120 -18.42 -9.64 8.36
C GLU A 120 -17.20 -8.85 7.86
N ILE A 121 -16.26 -8.56 8.77
CA ILE A 121 -15.04 -7.82 8.47
C ILE A 121 -13.87 -8.64 9.02
N GLU A 122 -13.07 -9.16 8.11
CA GLU A 122 -11.80 -9.79 8.43
C GLU A 122 -10.69 -8.77 8.19
N THR A 123 -9.85 -8.53 9.19
CA THR A 123 -8.65 -7.69 9.05
C THR A 123 -7.42 -8.58 9.05
N VAL A 124 -6.69 -8.57 7.94
CA VAL A 124 -5.47 -9.35 7.75
C VAL A 124 -4.27 -8.43 7.89
N PRO A 125 -3.27 -8.76 8.71
CA PRO A 125 -2.01 -8.03 8.78
C PRO A 125 -1.37 -7.92 7.38
N GLY A 126 -0.95 -6.71 7.03
CA GLY A 126 -0.12 -6.46 5.88
C GLY A 126 1.31 -6.11 6.31
N ASN A 127 1.96 -5.21 5.59
CA ASN A 127 3.33 -4.81 5.89
C ASN A 127 3.37 -3.58 6.82
N LEU A 128 4.33 -3.54 7.71
CA LEU A 128 4.63 -2.35 8.50
C LEU A 128 5.26 -1.24 7.63
N PRO A 129 5.20 0.05 8.06
CA PRO A 129 5.83 1.14 7.33
C PRO A 129 7.34 0.96 7.22
N LEU A 130 7.89 1.17 6.02
CA LEU A 130 9.33 1.12 5.78
C LEU A 130 10.03 2.29 6.45
N ARG A 131 11.15 2.00 7.12
CA ARG A 131 12.12 2.95 7.66
C ARG A 131 13.49 2.64 7.09
N ASN A 132 13.94 3.42 6.12
CA ASN A 132 15.30 3.28 5.62
C ASN A 132 16.30 3.73 6.69
N ASN A 133 17.36 2.94 6.88
CA ASN A 133 18.44 3.29 7.78
C ASN A 133 19.27 4.41 7.15
N SER A 134 19.51 5.50 7.90
CA SER A 134 20.21 6.70 7.39
C SER A 134 21.63 6.41 6.97
N ARG A 135 22.36 5.61 7.75
CA ARG A 135 23.75 5.25 7.45
C ARG A 135 23.89 4.42 6.17
N LEU A 136 23.01 3.44 5.99
CA LEU A 136 22.94 2.67 4.74
C LEU A 136 22.50 3.55 3.55
N THR A 137 21.65 4.56 3.80
CA THR A 137 21.25 5.53 2.78
C THR A 137 22.45 6.40 2.34
N ASP A 138 23.24 6.89 3.28
CA ASP A 138 24.45 7.69 2.98
C ASP A 138 25.49 6.86 2.20
N LEU A 139 25.72 5.61 2.62
CA LEU A 139 26.61 4.69 1.93
C LEU A 139 26.11 4.37 0.50
N PHE A 140 24.80 4.17 0.33
CA PHE A 140 24.21 3.97 -0.99
C PHE A 140 24.39 5.21 -1.88
N LYS A 141 24.14 6.40 -1.35
CA LYS A 141 24.29 7.67 -2.07
C LYS A 141 25.72 7.86 -2.59
N ASP A 142 26.72 7.60 -1.75
CA ASP A 142 28.13 7.69 -2.13
C ASP A 142 28.49 6.64 -3.21
N SER A 143 28.09 5.39 -3.02
CA SER A 143 28.34 4.32 -4.00
C SER A 143 27.60 4.56 -5.32
N ALA A 144 26.36 5.02 -5.27
CA ALA A 144 25.55 5.36 -6.43
C ALA A 144 26.13 6.52 -7.23
N GLY A 145 26.62 7.57 -6.55
CA GLY A 145 27.29 8.71 -7.18
C GLY A 145 28.54 8.29 -7.94
N LYS A 146 29.32 7.34 -7.40
CA LYS A 146 30.50 6.77 -8.08
C LYS A 146 30.16 5.95 -9.32
N VAL A 147 28.98 5.33 -9.37
CA VAL A 147 28.54 4.43 -10.49
C VAL A 147 27.87 5.21 -11.62
N LEU A 148 26.96 6.14 -11.29
CA LEU A 148 26.12 6.85 -12.26
C LEU A 148 26.40 8.36 -12.35
N GLY A 149 27.15 8.93 -11.39
CA GLY A 149 27.32 10.37 -11.23
C GLY A 149 26.45 10.92 -10.11
N GLU A 150 26.96 11.93 -9.40
CA GLU A 150 26.28 12.53 -8.24
C GLU A 150 24.93 13.16 -8.61
N ASP A 151 24.82 13.72 -9.82
CA ASP A 151 23.60 14.39 -10.33
C ASP A 151 22.45 13.42 -10.60
N GLU A 152 22.71 12.11 -10.67
CA GLU A 152 21.70 11.08 -10.93
C GLU A 152 21.02 10.57 -9.66
N TYR A 153 21.54 10.90 -8.47
CA TYR A 153 20.92 10.53 -7.20
C TYR A 153 19.89 11.56 -6.74
N ARG A 154 18.78 11.05 -6.15
CA ARG A 154 17.77 11.90 -5.50
C ARG A 154 17.28 11.32 -4.17
N ASP A 155 17.04 12.20 -3.22
CA ASP A 155 16.23 11.92 -2.05
C ASP A 155 14.75 12.10 -2.43
N TYR A 156 13.95 11.05 -2.21
CA TYR A 156 12.51 11.11 -2.45
C TYR A 156 11.76 11.32 -1.13
N PRO A 157 10.63 12.03 -1.15
CA PRO A 157 9.78 12.18 0.02
C PRO A 157 9.17 10.83 0.40
N HIS A 158 8.35 10.84 1.45
CA HIS A 158 7.54 9.68 1.85
C HIS A 158 6.72 9.13 0.68
N SER A 159 6.75 7.81 0.49
CA SER A 159 5.99 7.10 -0.55
C SER A 159 4.68 6.52 0.00
N GLY A 160 3.58 6.69 -0.73
CA GLY A 160 2.29 6.06 -0.40
C GLY A 160 2.22 4.55 -0.73
N GLY A 161 3.25 3.97 -1.37
CA GLY A 161 3.39 2.54 -1.59
C GLY A 161 3.72 1.78 -0.31
N SER A 162 3.80 0.46 -0.38
CA SER A 162 4.24 -0.42 0.72
C SER A 162 5.09 -1.56 0.17
N THR A 163 5.94 -2.11 1.02
CA THR A 163 6.86 -3.20 0.73
C THR A 163 7.06 -4.05 1.98
N ASP A 164 7.30 -5.35 1.81
CA ASP A 164 7.63 -6.30 2.87
C ASP A 164 8.97 -5.96 3.57
N ALA A 165 9.88 -5.22 2.90
CA ALA A 165 11.05 -4.65 3.55
C ALA A 165 10.70 -3.75 4.75
N GLY A 166 9.46 -3.25 4.82
CA GLY A 166 8.93 -2.50 5.96
C GLY A 166 8.97 -3.30 7.25
N ASP A 167 8.60 -4.58 7.21
CA ASP A 167 8.62 -5.46 8.39
C ASP A 167 10.04 -5.69 8.90
N LEU A 168 10.99 -5.96 7.99
CA LEU A 168 12.40 -6.11 8.33
C LEU A 168 12.99 -4.84 8.94
N SER A 169 12.57 -3.66 8.45
CA SER A 169 13.06 -2.38 8.93
C SER A 169 12.69 -2.04 10.37
N GLN A 170 11.79 -2.82 10.99
CA GLN A 170 11.44 -2.67 12.41
C GLN A 170 12.39 -3.42 13.34
N ILE A 171 13.14 -4.39 12.81
CA ILE A 171 13.99 -5.30 13.62
C ILE A 171 15.46 -5.26 13.25
N MET A 172 15.81 -4.68 12.09
CA MET A 172 17.19 -4.56 11.64
C MET A 172 17.37 -3.35 10.72
N PRO A 173 18.60 -2.83 10.54
CA PRO A 173 18.89 -1.82 9.53
C PRO A 173 18.54 -2.33 8.13
N VAL A 174 17.71 -1.58 7.41
CA VAL A 174 17.27 -1.89 6.04
C VAL A 174 17.45 -0.68 5.15
N LEU A 175 17.81 -0.93 3.91
CA LEU A 175 17.79 0.02 2.82
C LEU A 175 16.98 -0.57 1.66
N HIS A 176 16.01 0.19 1.15
CA HIS A 176 15.21 -0.17 -0.01
C HIS A 176 15.31 0.92 -1.06
N PRO A 177 16.35 0.92 -1.90
CA PRO A 177 16.59 1.97 -2.88
C PRO A 177 15.74 1.78 -4.13
N MET A 178 15.51 2.87 -4.84
CA MET A 178 14.94 2.89 -6.18
C MET A 178 16.05 3.04 -7.22
N MET A 179 15.89 2.35 -8.34
CA MET A 179 16.83 2.40 -9.45
C MET A 179 16.15 2.96 -10.69
N THR A 180 16.94 3.46 -11.62
CA THR A 180 16.52 3.88 -12.95
C THR A 180 16.57 2.71 -13.96
N GLY A 181 16.39 2.98 -15.23
CA GLY A 181 16.49 1.98 -16.32
C GLY A 181 15.14 1.37 -16.72
N ALA A 182 14.04 1.74 -16.05
CA ALA A 182 12.69 1.35 -16.46
C ALA A 182 11.98 2.48 -17.21
N SER A 183 11.06 2.11 -18.11
CA SER A 183 10.11 3.01 -18.76
C SER A 183 8.67 2.53 -18.53
N GLY A 184 7.69 3.43 -18.73
CA GLY A 184 6.30 3.19 -18.36
C GLY A 184 6.05 3.46 -16.88
N ALA A 185 4.79 3.29 -16.43
CA ALA A 185 4.42 3.46 -15.03
C ALA A 185 4.16 2.11 -14.36
N HIS A 186 4.38 2.05 -13.04
CA HIS A 186 4.08 0.85 -12.25
C HIS A 186 2.62 0.40 -12.47
N HIS A 187 2.40 -0.91 -12.58
CA HIS A 187 1.11 -1.56 -12.85
C HIS A 187 0.49 -1.26 -14.22
N GLN A 188 1.22 -0.63 -15.13
CA GLN A 188 0.79 -0.46 -16.53
C GLN A 188 1.39 -1.52 -17.44
N ILE A 189 0.67 -1.84 -18.52
CA ILE A 189 1.08 -2.89 -19.48
C ILE A 189 2.38 -2.53 -20.23
N ASN A 190 2.72 -1.25 -20.31
CA ASN A 190 3.91 -0.73 -20.97
C ASN A 190 5.12 -0.59 -20.04
N TRP A 191 5.04 -1.06 -18.79
CA TRP A 191 6.19 -1.05 -17.89
C TRP A 191 7.21 -2.12 -18.33
N LEU A 192 8.43 -1.70 -18.55
CA LEU A 192 9.55 -2.59 -18.93
C LEU A 192 10.90 -1.99 -18.52
N ILE A 193 11.92 -2.83 -18.40
CA ILE A 193 13.31 -2.37 -18.29
C ILE A 193 13.77 -2.00 -19.70
N SER A 194 14.01 -0.71 -19.95
CA SER A 194 14.39 -0.16 -21.26
C SER A 194 15.88 0.11 -21.39
N ASP A 195 16.58 0.28 -20.26
CA ASP A 195 18.03 0.40 -20.17
C ASP A 195 18.58 -0.67 -19.23
N HIS A 196 19.23 -1.68 -19.81
CA HIS A 196 19.74 -2.83 -19.07
C HIS A 196 20.96 -2.49 -18.20
N ASP A 197 21.81 -1.57 -18.65
CA ASP A 197 22.98 -1.16 -17.85
C ASP A 197 22.52 -0.40 -16.60
N ALA A 198 21.62 0.55 -16.75
CA ALA A 198 21.07 1.30 -15.64
C ALA A 198 20.16 0.44 -14.73
N GLY A 199 19.39 -0.50 -15.31
CA GLY A 199 18.41 -1.32 -14.57
C GLY A 199 19.00 -2.55 -13.87
N TYR A 200 20.10 -3.12 -14.39
CA TYR A 200 20.70 -4.35 -13.85
C TYR A 200 22.14 -4.17 -13.39
N VAL A 201 22.99 -3.58 -14.24
CA VAL A 201 24.43 -3.51 -13.96
C VAL A 201 24.75 -2.46 -12.91
N ALA A 202 24.16 -1.27 -13.02
CA ALA A 202 24.39 -0.18 -12.07
C ALA A 202 23.95 -0.55 -10.64
N PRO A 203 22.70 -1.10 -10.39
CA PRO A 203 22.32 -1.56 -9.06
C PRO A 203 23.24 -2.65 -8.51
N ALA A 204 23.63 -3.63 -9.34
CA ALA A 204 24.51 -4.70 -8.90
C ALA A 204 25.90 -4.15 -8.48
N ARG A 205 26.47 -3.21 -9.24
CA ARG A 205 27.73 -2.54 -8.88
C ARG A 205 27.60 -1.73 -7.60
N THR A 206 26.55 -0.94 -7.46
CA THR A 206 26.31 -0.12 -6.26
C THR A 206 26.21 -0.99 -5.01
N LEU A 207 25.41 -2.06 -5.05
CA LEU A 207 25.24 -2.98 -3.92
C LEU A 207 26.53 -3.75 -3.60
N ALA A 208 27.32 -4.14 -4.63
CA ALA A 208 28.61 -4.78 -4.41
C ALA A 208 29.61 -3.84 -3.75
N MET A 209 29.66 -2.56 -4.15
CA MET A 209 30.50 -1.54 -3.50
C MET A 209 30.10 -1.35 -2.05
N MET A 210 28.81 -1.19 -1.76
CA MET A 210 28.32 -1.11 -0.38
C MET A 210 28.72 -2.33 0.46
N ALA A 211 28.61 -3.54 -0.10
CA ALA A 211 29.01 -4.76 0.61
C ALA A 211 30.50 -4.77 0.93
N VAL A 212 31.34 -4.31 0.01
CA VAL A 212 32.79 -4.17 0.24
C VAL A 212 33.05 -3.15 1.35
N ASP A 213 32.44 -1.97 1.29
CA ASP A 213 32.64 -0.91 2.29
C ASP A 213 32.14 -1.36 3.68
N LEU A 214 31.02 -2.08 3.77
CA LEU A 214 30.50 -2.63 5.03
C LEU A 214 31.41 -3.72 5.63
N LEU A 215 32.07 -4.50 4.80
CA LEU A 215 32.89 -5.65 5.25
C LEU A 215 34.38 -5.36 5.34
N ALA A 216 34.86 -4.24 4.78
CA ALA A 216 36.22 -3.82 4.85
C ALA A 216 36.67 -3.51 6.31
N ASP A 217 37.94 -3.46 6.55
CA ASP A 217 38.54 -3.07 7.84
C ASP A 217 37.95 -3.78 9.06
N GLY A 218 37.71 -5.10 8.92
CA GLY A 218 37.14 -5.93 9.98
C GLY A 218 35.63 -5.65 10.21
N ALA A 219 34.94 -5.17 9.19
CA ALA A 219 33.52 -4.81 9.22
C ALA A 219 33.21 -3.68 10.23
N ALA A 220 34.08 -2.69 10.32
CA ALA A 220 33.91 -1.56 11.25
C ALA A 220 32.61 -0.79 10.96
N GLU A 221 32.31 -0.55 9.69
CA GLU A 221 31.07 0.12 9.26
C GLU A 221 29.80 -0.67 9.61
N ALA A 222 29.82 -1.99 9.46
CA ALA A 222 28.66 -2.83 9.78
C ALA A 222 28.42 -2.99 11.29
N LYS A 223 29.45 -2.76 12.13
CA LYS A 223 29.37 -2.90 13.58
C LYS A 223 29.02 -1.59 14.29
N ALA A 224 29.06 -0.48 13.60
CA ALA A 224 28.78 0.83 14.15
C ALA A 224 27.32 1.22 14.02
#